data_8f46b6ea3bfb51c998198d690523bbd2
#
_entry.id   8f46b6ea3bfb51c998198d690523bbd2
#
_cell.length_a   1.000
_cell.length_b   1.000
_cell.length_c   1.000
_cell.angle_alpha   90.00
_cell.angle_beta   90.00
_cell.angle_gamma   90.00
#
_symmetry.space_group_name_H-M   'P 1'
#
loop_
_entity.id
_entity.type
_entity.pdbx_description
1 polymer ?
#
loop_
_entity_poly.entity_id
_entity_poly.type
_entity_poly.pdbx_seq_one_letter_code
_entity_poly.pdbx_strand_id
1 'polypeptide(L)'
;MESEKFVTLNEQIGADITAAMKARDAGRLSALRMLKAAIMNKGVEKHRDLDDAEVLQVVASLVKQRRDSIEQFQQAGRTDLVDKETAEVAVLEQYLPPAASAGEIQAAVTAAIAETGAASPKDMGKVMKAVMPKLAGKTADGRTINEAVRRKLGS
;
A
#
# COMPACT_ATOMS: atom_id res chain seq x y z
N MET A 1 -20.82 25.33 -16.61
CA MET A 1 -19.54 24.75 -16.23
C MET A 1 -19.74 23.84 -15.03
N GLU A 2 -19.63 22.57 -15.25
CA GLU A 2 -19.79 21.63 -14.15
C GLU A 2 -18.60 21.74 -13.23
N SER A 3 -18.87 22.06 -11.98
CA SER A 3 -17.84 21.98 -10.95
C SER A 3 -17.49 20.51 -10.78
N GLU A 4 -16.23 20.15 -11.01
CA GLU A 4 -15.77 18.83 -10.67
C GLU A 4 -16.01 18.59 -9.18
N LYS A 5 -16.85 17.62 -8.90
CA LYS A 5 -17.02 17.17 -7.53
C LYS A 5 -15.84 16.27 -7.20
N PHE A 6 -14.97 16.75 -6.33
CA PHE A 6 -13.93 15.91 -5.76
C PHE A 6 -14.58 14.94 -4.79
N VAL A 7 -14.67 13.68 -5.20
CA VAL A 7 -15.18 12.61 -4.35
C VAL A 7 -14.05 12.16 -3.43
N THR A 8 -14.32 12.08 -2.13
CA THR A 8 -13.33 11.53 -1.20
C THR A 8 -13.13 10.04 -1.47
N LEU A 9 -11.98 9.50 -1.05
CA LEU A 9 -11.74 8.06 -1.15
C LEU A 9 -12.79 7.25 -0.40
N ASN A 10 -13.23 7.73 0.75
CA ASN A 10 -14.26 7.06 1.53
C ASN A 10 -15.59 6.98 0.76
N GLU A 11 -15.96 8.06 0.09
CA GLU A 11 -17.15 8.11 -0.77
C GLU A 11 -16.99 7.19 -1.98
N GLN A 12 -15.81 7.17 -2.60
CA GLN A 12 -15.51 6.30 -3.72
C GLN A 12 -15.64 4.82 -3.33
N ILE A 13 -15.11 4.44 -2.18
CA ILE A 13 -15.23 3.08 -1.67
C ILE A 13 -16.71 2.72 -1.45
N GLY A 14 -17.51 3.64 -0.91
CA GLY A 14 -18.94 3.45 -0.76
C GLY A 14 -19.65 3.20 -2.09
N ALA A 15 -19.32 3.97 -3.11
CA ALA A 15 -19.85 3.80 -4.46
C ALA A 15 -19.43 2.46 -5.06
N ASP A 16 -18.18 2.06 -4.84
CA ASP A 16 -17.64 0.79 -5.34
C ASP A 16 -18.31 -0.41 -4.67
N ILE A 17 -18.65 -0.30 -3.39
CA ILE A 17 -19.45 -1.32 -2.68
C ILE A 17 -20.81 -1.48 -3.35
N THR A 18 -21.48 -0.39 -3.64
CA THR A 18 -22.78 -0.41 -4.32
C THR A 18 -22.67 -1.06 -5.69
N ALA A 19 -21.64 -0.71 -6.46
CA ALA A 19 -21.39 -1.29 -7.77
C ALA A 19 -21.12 -2.81 -7.68
N ALA A 20 -20.34 -3.24 -6.70
CA ALA A 20 -20.06 -4.67 -6.49
C ALA A 20 -21.33 -5.44 -6.10
N MET A 21 -22.20 -4.84 -5.30
CA MET A 21 -23.50 -5.42 -4.95
C MET A 21 -24.37 -5.62 -6.18
N LYS A 22 -24.46 -4.60 -7.04
CA LYS A 22 -25.25 -4.65 -8.28
C LYS A 22 -24.69 -5.67 -9.26
N ALA A 23 -23.37 -5.78 -9.35
CA ALA A 23 -22.69 -6.74 -10.21
C ALA A 23 -22.68 -8.16 -9.64
N ARG A 24 -23.14 -8.36 -8.41
CA ARG A 24 -23.10 -9.64 -7.70
C ARG A 24 -21.68 -10.22 -7.62
N ASP A 25 -20.70 -9.34 -7.50
CA ASP A 25 -19.29 -9.73 -7.35
C ASP A 25 -18.98 -9.93 -5.87
N ALA A 26 -19.20 -11.15 -5.41
CA ALA A 26 -19.08 -11.48 -3.99
C ALA A 26 -17.67 -11.29 -3.43
N GLY A 27 -16.65 -11.64 -4.21
CA GLY A 27 -15.25 -11.48 -3.78
C GLY A 27 -14.85 -10.03 -3.60
N ARG A 28 -15.19 -9.21 -4.59
CA ARG A 28 -14.94 -7.77 -4.55
C ARG A 28 -15.70 -7.12 -3.40
N LEU A 29 -16.97 -7.47 -3.25
CA LEU A 29 -17.83 -6.95 -2.19
C LEU A 29 -17.27 -7.27 -0.79
N SER A 30 -16.80 -8.50 -0.60
CA SER A 30 -16.21 -8.94 0.68
C SER A 30 -14.97 -8.10 1.02
N ALA A 31 -14.05 -7.92 0.07
CA ALA A 31 -12.85 -7.12 0.27
C ALA A 31 -13.18 -5.66 0.59
N LEU A 32 -14.13 -5.08 -0.13
CA LEU A 32 -14.53 -3.68 0.07
C LEU A 32 -15.24 -3.46 1.41
N ARG A 33 -16.08 -4.39 1.83
CA ARG A 33 -16.74 -4.32 3.15
C ARG A 33 -15.73 -4.39 4.29
N MET A 34 -14.74 -5.26 4.15
CA MET A 34 -13.67 -5.35 5.13
C MET A 34 -12.88 -4.04 5.21
N LEU A 35 -12.57 -3.46 4.06
CA LEU A 35 -11.89 -2.15 3.99
C LEU A 35 -12.74 -1.07 4.67
N LYS A 36 -14.02 -1.02 4.35
CA LYS A 36 -14.93 -0.04 4.95
C LYS A 36 -14.98 -0.16 6.47
N ALA A 37 -15.05 -1.39 6.98
CA ALA A 37 -15.05 -1.64 8.42
C ALA A 37 -13.74 -1.15 9.08
N ALA A 38 -12.60 -1.39 8.44
CA ALA A 38 -11.31 -0.93 8.96
C ALA A 38 -11.23 0.60 8.99
N ILE A 39 -11.74 1.27 7.95
CA ILE A 39 -11.80 2.74 7.91
C ILE A 39 -12.69 3.28 9.02
N MET A 40 -13.86 2.69 9.22
CA MET A 40 -14.78 3.11 10.28
C MET A 40 -14.19 2.93 11.67
N ASN A 41 -13.53 1.80 11.91
CA ASN A 41 -12.87 1.53 13.19
C ASN A 41 -11.77 2.56 13.48
N LYS A 42 -10.99 2.89 12.47
CA LYS A 42 -9.93 3.90 12.61
C LYS A 42 -10.51 5.29 12.87
N GLY A 43 -11.61 5.62 12.21
CA GLY A 43 -12.34 6.87 12.44
C GLY A 43 -12.85 6.97 13.86
N VAL A 44 -13.37 5.87 14.42
CA VAL A 44 -13.81 5.82 15.81
C VAL A 44 -12.65 6.10 16.77
N GLU A 45 -11.49 5.48 16.54
CA GLU A 45 -10.30 5.74 17.35
C GLU A 45 -9.89 7.21 17.33
N LYS A 46 -10.01 7.86 16.19
CA LYS A 46 -9.63 9.27 16.00
C LYS A 46 -10.76 10.25 16.33
N HIS A 47 -11.94 9.75 16.63
CA HIS A 47 -13.14 10.56 16.91
C HIS A 47 -13.51 11.50 15.76
N ARG A 48 -13.23 11.09 14.51
CA ARG A 48 -13.57 11.85 13.30
C ARG A 48 -13.46 10.95 12.07
N ASP A 49 -14.00 11.43 10.96
CA ASP A 49 -13.82 10.76 9.69
C ASP A 49 -12.36 10.85 9.23
N LEU A 50 -11.88 9.81 8.56
CA LEU A 50 -10.53 9.80 8.02
C LEU A 50 -10.46 10.66 6.76
N ASP A 51 -9.37 11.38 6.60
CA ASP A 51 -9.05 12.03 5.32
C ASP A 51 -8.48 11.01 4.32
N ASP A 52 -8.29 11.43 3.08
CA ASP A 52 -7.81 10.55 2.02
C ASP A 52 -6.45 9.93 2.33
N ALA A 53 -5.53 10.70 2.90
CA ALA A 53 -4.20 10.20 3.26
C ALA A 53 -4.31 9.09 4.32
N GLU A 54 -5.18 9.26 5.29
CA GLU A 54 -5.41 8.26 6.33
C GLU A 54 -6.11 7.00 5.77
N VAL A 55 -7.05 7.18 4.84
CA VAL A 55 -7.68 6.06 4.14
C VAL A 55 -6.64 5.25 3.38
N LEU A 56 -5.71 5.92 2.67
CA LEU A 56 -4.63 5.24 1.96
C LEU A 56 -3.71 4.46 2.91
N GLN A 57 -3.46 4.98 4.11
CA GLN A 57 -2.68 4.26 5.12
C GLN A 57 -3.39 2.98 5.58
N VAL A 58 -4.71 3.04 5.74
CA VAL A 58 -5.51 1.85 6.08
C VAL A 58 -5.41 0.81 4.96
N VAL A 59 -5.58 1.24 3.70
CA VAL A 59 -5.45 0.35 2.54
C VAL A 59 -4.08 -0.30 2.50
N ALA A 60 -3.01 0.47 2.64
CA ALA A 60 -1.64 -0.03 2.61
C ALA A 60 -1.39 -1.05 3.73
N SER A 61 -1.90 -0.80 4.93
CA SER A 61 -1.78 -1.70 6.06
C SER A 61 -2.49 -3.03 5.81
N LEU A 62 -3.69 -3.00 5.24
CA LEU A 62 -4.45 -4.20 4.90
C LEU A 62 -3.74 -5.01 3.81
N VAL A 63 -3.20 -4.34 2.79
CA VAL A 63 -2.44 -5.01 1.73
C VAL A 63 -1.23 -5.73 2.33
N LYS A 64 -0.50 -5.06 3.20
CA LYS A 64 0.66 -5.66 3.86
C LYS A 64 0.29 -6.90 4.67
N GLN A 65 -0.77 -6.81 5.48
CA GLN A 65 -1.26 -7.94 6.27
C GLN A 65 -1.66 -9.12 5.37
N ARG A 66 -2.31 -8.83 4.24
CA ARG A 66 -2.73 -9.86 3.28
C ARG A 66 -1.54 -10.51 2.60
N ARG A 67 -0.52 -9.75 2.25
CA ARG A 67 0.72 -10.29 1.64
C ARG A 67 1.45 -11.20 2.62
N ASP A 68 1.51 -10.84 3.89
CA ASP A 68 2.10 -11.69 4.93
C ASP A 68 1.32 -13.01 5.07
N SER A 69 0.00 -12.95 5.04
CA SER A 69 -0.86 -14.13 5.08
C SER A 69 -0.65 -15.02 3.85
N ILE A 70 -0.56 -14.42 2.66
CA ILE A 70 -0.30 -15.14 1.40
C ILE A 70 1.00 -15.94 1.51
N GLU A 71 2.06 -15.32 2.02
CA GLU A 71 3.35 -15.97 2.20
C GLU A 71 3.23 -17.19 3.11
N GLN A 72 2.52 -17.07 4.23
CA GLN A 72 2.28 -18.17 5.16
C GLN A 72 1.46 -19.28 4.50
N PHE A 73 0.42 -18.94 3.74
CA PHE A 73 -0.40 -19.95 3.06
C PHE A 73 0.36 -20.65 1.94
N GLN A 74 1.25 -19.94 1.26
CA GLN A 74 2.14 -20.56 0.26
C GLN A 74 3.04 -21.60 0.90
N GLN A 75 3.63 -21.29 2.04
CA GLN A 75 4.48 -22.20 2.80
C GLN A 75 3.69 -23.42 3.28
N ALA A 76 2.41 -23.25 3.61
CA ALA A 76 1.53 -24.32 4.05
C ALA A 76 0.88 -25.12 2.90
N GLY A 77 1.14 -24.74 1.65
CA GLY A 77 0.56 -25.39 0.48
C GLY A 77 -0.94 -25.15 0.31
N ARG A 78 -1.48 -24.11 0.92
CA ARG A 78 -2.91 -23.79 0.86
C ARG A 78 -3.20 -22.86 -0.32
N THR A 79 -3.15 -23.44 -1.54
CA THR A 79 -3.36 -22.70 -2.79
C THR A 79 -4.73 -22.02 -2.84
N ASP A 80 -5.75 -22.64 -2.29
CA ASP A 80 -7.11 -22.09 -2.21
C ASP A 80 -7.12 -20.74 -1.46
N LEU A 81 -6.42 -20.64 -0.34
CA LEU A 81 -6.33 -19.43 0.46
C LEU A 81 -5.41 -18.38 -0.19
N VAL A 82 -4.34 -18.83 -0.84
CA VAL A 82 -3.45 -17.94 -1.61
C VAL A 82 -4.25 -17.23 -2.71
N ASP A 83 -5.03 -17.96 -3.48
CA ASP A 83 -5.82 -17.40 -4.57
C ASP A 83 -6.85 -16.41 -4.06
N LYS A 84 -7.53 -16.73 -2.98
CA LYS A 84 -8.52 -15.86 -2.35
C LYS A 84 -7.91 -14.54 -1.87
N GLU A 85 -6.82 -14.65 -1.11
CA GLU A 85 -6.14 -13.47 -0.56
C GLU A 85 -5.52 -12.61 -1.65
N THR A 86 -4.97 -13.22 -2.70
CA THR A 86 -4.40 -12.51 -3.84
C THR A 86 -5.48 -11.70 -4.57
N ALA A 87 -6.67 -12.27 -4.75
CA ALA A 87 -7.79 -11.55 -5.37
C ALA A 87 -8.22 -10.35 -4.51
N GLU A 88 -8.24 -10.50 -3.19
CA GLU A 88 -8.57 -9.41 -2.28
C GLU A 88 -7.52 -8.29 -2.32
N VAL A 89 -6.24 -8.64 -2.38
CA VAL A 89 -5.15 -7.66 -2.54
C VAL A 89 -5.33 -6.86 -3.81
N ALA A 90 -5.69 -7.50 -4.92
CA ALA A 90 -5.92 -6.82 -6.20
C ALA A 90 -7.01 -5.76 -6.09
N VAL A 91 -8.08 -6.04 -5.35
CA VAL A 91 -9.16 -5.08 -5.10
C VAL A 91 -8.66 -3.89 -4.29
N LEU A 92 -7.91 -4.14 -3.23
CA LEU A 92 -7.38 -3.10 -2.34
C LEU A 92 -6.36 -2.21 -3.03
N GLU A 93 -5.49 -2.79 -3.85
CA GLU A 93 -4.42 -2.05 -4.55
C GLU A 93 -4.96 -1.04 -5.55
N GLN A 94 -6.19 -1.18 -6.01
CA GLN A 94 -6.80 -0.20 -6.92
C GLN A 94 -6.85 1.21 -6.35
N TYR A 95 -6.86 1.35 -5.04
CA TYR A 95 -6.92 2.63 -4.36
C TYR A 95 -5.54 3.24 -4.07
N LEU A 96 -4.49 2.45 -4.20
CA LEU A 96 -3.13 2.92 -3.93
C LEU A 96 -2.54 3.62 -5.16
N PRO A 97 -1.62 4.58 -4.96
CA PRO A 97 -0.86 5.14 -6.07
C PRO A 97 -0.11 4.05 -6.83
N PRO A 98 0.25 4.29 -8.11
CA PRO A 98 1.03 3.33 -8.88
C PRO A 98 2.28 2.91 -8.14
N ALA A 99 2.63 1.62 -8.23
CA ALA A 99 3.84 1.11 -7.59
C ALA A 99 5.09 1.70 -8.26
N ALA A 100 6.07 2.05 -7.43
CA ALA A 100 7.38 2.46 -7.95
C ALA A 100 8.04 1.25 -8.64
N SER A 101 8.59 1.48 -9.84
CA SER A 101 9.33 0.44 -10.55
C SER A 101 10.67 0.16 -9.87
N ALA A 102 11.27 -1.00 -10.18
CA ALA A 102 12.61 -1.34 -9.70
C ALA A 102 13.63 -0.26 -10.08
N GLY A 103 13.52 0.28 -11.30
CA GLY A 103 14.39 1.36 -11.76
C GLY A 103 14.21 2.65 -10.97
N GLU A 104 12.98 3.01 -10.65
CA GLU A 104 12.69 4.19 -9.85
C GLU A 104 13.21 4.05 -8.42
N ILE A 105 13.09 2.86 -7.83
CA ILE A 105 13.62 2.57 -6.50
C ILE A 105 15.15 2.66 -6.51
N GLN A 106 15.81 2.06 -7.51
CA GLN A 106 17.27 2.10 -7.65
C GLN A 106 17.77 3.54 -7.82
N ALA A 107 17.12 4.34 -8.65
CA ALA A 107 17.47 5.74 -8.85
C ALA A 107 17.32 6.55 -7.55
N ALA A 108 16.23 6.34 -6.83
CA ALA A 108 15.98 7.03 -5.55
C ALA A 108 17.04 6.64 -4.50
N VAL A 109 17.38 5.37 -4.41
CA VAL A 109 18.42 4.87 -3.48
C VAL A 109 19.78 5.44 -3.82
N THR A 110 20.17 5.42 -5.08
CA THR A 110 21.45 5.97 -5.55
C THR A 110 21.56 7.45 -5.22
N ALA A 111 20.51 8.23 -5.51
CA ALA A 111 20.48 9.65 -5.21
C ALA A 111 20.54 9.92 -3.71
N ALA A 112 19.83 9.14 -2.90
CA ALA A 112 19.82 9.28 -1.45
C ALA A 112 21.18 8.98 -0.83
N ILE A 113 21.88 7.97 -1.32
CA ILE A 113 23.23 7.63 -0.86
C ILE A 113 24.21 8.78 -1.19
N ALA A 114 24.14 9.33 -2.40
CA ALA A 114 24.97 10.47 -2.80
C ALA A 114 24.67 11.70 -1.95
N GLU A 115 23.42 11.98 -1.70
CA GLU A 115 22.96 13.13 -0.93
C GLU A 115 23.37 13.06 0.54
N THR A 116 23.29 11.88 1.16
CA THR A 116 23.61 11.68 2.57
C THR A 116 25.08 11.39 2.83
N GLY A 117 25.86 11.08 1.78
CA GLY A 117 27.25 10.66 1.94
C GLY A 117 27.42 9.32 2.62
N ALA A 118 26.37 8.46 2.60
CA ALA A 118 26.39 7.17 3.25
C ALA A 118 27.47 6.25 2.67
N ALA A 119 28.21 5.57 3.52
CA ALA A 119 29.34 4.71 3.13
C ALA A 119 29.22 3.28 3.64
N SER A 120 28.34 3.02 4.61
CA SER A 120 28.25 1.70 5.25
C SER A 120 26.82 1.40 5.69
N PRO A 121 26.51 0.14 6.04
CA PRO A 121 25.19 -0.23 6.55
C PRO A 121 24.75 0.54 7.81
N LYS A 122 25.68 1.14 8.54
CA LYS A 122 25.37 1.99 9.70
C LYS A 122 24.57 3.22 9.33
N ASP A 123 24.66 3.66 8.08
CA ASP A 123 23.98 4.85 7.58
C ASP A 123 22.59 4.55 7.02
N MET A 124 22.13 3.32 7.16
CA MET A 124 20.87 2.86 6.57
C MET A 124 19.67 3.74 6.92
N GLY A 125 19.56 4.14 8.20
CA GLY A 125 18.47 5.00 8.66
C GLY A 125 18.43 6.34 7.94
N LYS A 126 19.59 6.95 7.71
CA LYS A 126 19.70 8.21 6.97
C LYS A 126 19.26 8.06 5.53
N VAL A 127 19.71 6.98 4.88
CA VAL A 127 19.37 6.69 3.48
C VAL A 127 17.87 6.44 3.34
N MET A 128 17.28 5.63 4.21
CA MET A 128 15.84 5.35 4.19
C MET A 128 15.02 6.64 4.31
N LYS A 129 15.40 7.54 5.23
CA LYS A 129 14.76 8.84 5.38
C LYS A 129 14.84 9.69 4.11
N ALA A 130 15.98 9.65 3.42
CA ALA A 130 16.19 10.43 2.20
C ALA A 130 15.49 9.83 0.98
N VAL A 131 15.29 8.50 0.96
CA VAL A 131 14.61 7.81 -0.15
C VAL A 131 13.12 8.12 -0.18
N MET A 132 12.47 8.16 0.98
CA MET A 132 11.01 8.27 1.06
C MET A 132 10.43 9.46 0.29
N PRO A 133 10.95 10.71 0.43
CA PRO A 133 10.43 11.83 -0.36
C PRO A 133 10.63 11.68 -1.86
N LYS A 134 11.67 10.96 -2.28
CA LYS A 134 11.98 10.77 -3.70
C LYS A 134 11.00 9.82 -4.38
N LEU A 135 10.30 9.00 -3.60
CA LEU A 135 9.26 8.08 -4.07
C LEU A 135 7.85 8.57 -3.75
N ALA A 136 7.73 9.85 -3.35
CA ALA A 136 6.43 10.45 -3.04
C ALA A 136 5.49 10.35 -4.24
N GLY A 137 4.22 10.03 -3.99
CA GLY A 137 3.22 9.83 -5.04
C GLY A 137 3.22 8.45 -5.65
N LYS A 138 4.10 7.56 -5.19
CA LYS A 138 4.14 6.16 -5.61
C LYS A 138 4.11 5.22 -4.42
N THR A 139 3.62 4.01 -4.65
CA THR A 139 3.63 2.96 -3.64
C THR A 139 4.93 2.20 -3.73
N ALA A 140 5.63 2.05 -2.62
CA ALA A 140 6.85 1.26 -2.56
C ALA A 140 6.89 0.50 -1.24
N ASP A 141 7.19 -0.80 -1.32
CA ASP A 141 7.33 -1.65 -0.15
C ASP A 141 8.63 -1.30 0.58
N GLY A 142 8.52 -1.02 1.87
CA GLY A 142 9.67 -0.72 2.72
C GLY A 142 10.73 -1.82 2.71
N ARG A 143 10.32 -3.07 2.61
CA ARG A 143 11.23 -4.22 2.50
C ARG A 143 12.06 -4.15 1.22
N THR A 144 11.42 -3.86 0.10
CA THR A 144 12.09 -3.74 -1.21
C THR A 144 13.10 -2.60 -1.20
N ILE A 145 12.71 -1.45 -0.64
CA ILE A 145 13.60 -0.30 -0.50
C ILE A 145 14.79 -0.66 0.39
N ASN A 146 14.52 -1.29 1.52
CA ASN A 146 15.53 -1.71 2.48
C ASN A 146 16.57 -2.63 1.85
N GLU A 147 16.13 -3.63 1.08
CA GLU A 147 17.02 -4.54 0.36
C GLU A 147 17.86 -3.80 -0.67
N ALA A 148 17.27 -2.85 -1.40
CA ALA A 148 17.99 -2.06 -2.40
C ALA A 148 19.07 -1.21 -1.74
N VAL A 149 18.77 -0.57 -0.61
CA VAL A 149 19.74 0.22 0.16
C VAL A 149 20.87 -0.67 0.67
N ARG A 150 20.52 -1.81 1.22
CA ARG A 150 21.49 -2.77 1.77
C ARG A 150 22.48 -3.24 0.70
N ARG A 151 21.99 -3.56 -0.49
CA ARG A 151 22.86 -3.98 -1.62
C ARG A 151 23.85 -2.88 -2.00
N LYS A 152 23.38 -1.64 -2.05
CA LYS A 152 24.22 -0.49 -2.43
C LYS A 152 25.25 -0.16 -1.37
N LEU A 153 24.93 -0.34 -0.09
CA LEU A 153 25.85 -0.06 1.01
C LEU A 153 26.84 -1.20 1.29
N GLY A 154 26.74 -2.30 0.58
CA GLY A 154 27.72 -3.38 0.64
C GLY A 154 27.63 -4.25 1.89
N SER A 155 26.44 -4.53 2.34
CA SER A 155 26.22 -5.41 3.49
C SER A 155 26.64 -6.84 3.21
#